data_dd8be677c7fbfb00f10e9531f0ba645d
#
_entry.id   dd8be677c7fbfb00f10e9531f0ba645d
#
_cell.length_a   1.000
_cell.length_b   1.000
_cell.length_c   1.000
_cell.angle_alpha   90.00
_cell.angle_beta   90.00
_cell.angle_gamma   90.00
#
_symmetry.space_group_name_H-M   'P 1'
#
loop_
_entity.id
_entity.type
_entity.pdbx_description
1 polymer ?
#
loop_
_entity_poly.entity_id
_entity_poly.type
_entity_poly.pdbx_seq_one_letter_code
_entity_poly.pdbx_strand_id
1 'polypeptide(L)'
;MKSEFPNYKDKHIAVVGGGVAGATAAIHFAELGFKVSVIEKGVSLVNGPPICHLHAGGNLYREISEQQCLDLLAQSIDTVRLYPLSLNIRPTIIAVPYYDGGDPSALIPRLEVVKNAYQTLVDKDQSNKVLGEPSEYYKLYSKEDLEALAQRTQPSHPATFDEWCIPFAQHADLEALKYPVVAVQEYGWSVFRLAAIANLTLNALPNASVCTQATLKQADWMGNHWQLGYERDGIDYLMTCDYLVNACGFETGSIDNTIGAKRDRLVEFKAAYVTKWADCQQLWPEVIFHGPRGTDKGMAQLTPYGDGYFQLHGMTKGITLFEDGLVESTPSSAQPELPVPLLSKIRNGWREEVLEERTNNAIKHMAQFIPDYHSAIKGGKALFGAQQIPGTDPVLRAADVTFEDNHYARIEVVKASSTLLAAQKMLQFWFDIEPNQNVESQHPVAVHWSEQEIEQYAIKLTQERDYPQALAERYGMPA
;
A
#
# COMPACT_ATOMS: atom_id res chain seq x y z
N MET A 1 -21.28 20.31 -20.72
CA MET A 1 -21.66 19.02 -21.27
C MET A 1 -22.46 18.26 -20.21
N LYS A 2 -23.70 17.85 -20.51
CA LYS A 2 -24.44 16.96 -19.58
C LYS A 2 -23.74 15.60 -19.62
N SER A 3 -23.43 15.03 -18.46
CA SER A 3 -22.82 13.71 -18.37
C SER A 3 -23.68 12.68 -19.11
N GLU A 4 -23.12 12.01 -20.10
CA GLU A 4 -23.76 10.92 -20.88
C GLU A 4 -23.85 9.60 -20.10
N PHE A 5 -23.61 9.62 -18.78
CA PHE A 5 -23.75 8.40 -17.96
C PHE A 5 -25.24 8.14 -17.67
N PRO A 6 -25.70 6.87 -17.83
CA PRO A 6 -27.00 6.45 -17.37
C PRO A 6 -27.22 6.87 -15.91
N ASN A 7 -28.47 7.19 -15.57
CA ASN A 7 -28.79 7.62 -14.21
C ASN A 7 -28.77 6.42 -13.25
N TYR A 8 -27.62 6.17 -12.60
CA TYR A 8 -27.45 5.12 -11.58
C TYR A 8 -27.88 5.54 -10.17
N LYS A 9 -28.51 6.71 -10.02
CA LYS A 9 -28.92 7.29 -8.73
C LYS A 9 -29.81 6.38 -7.88
N ASP A 10 -30.55 5.47 -8.55
CA ASP A 10 -31.46 4.53 -7.89
C ASP A 10 -30.75 3.25 -7.44
N LYS A 11 -29.48 3.03 -7.80
CA LYS A 11 -28.72 1.86 -7.41
C LYS A 11 -27.92 2.11 -6.14
N HIS A 12 -28.07 1.24 -5.16
CA HIS A 12 -27.41 1.32 -3.87
C HIS A 12 -26.36 0.22 -3.72
N ILE A 13 -25.10 0.62 -3.54
CA ILE A 13 -23.97 -0.26 -3.30
C ILE A 13 -23.53 -0.11 -1.84
N ALA A 14 -23.55 -1.19 -1.07
CA ALA A 14 -22.97 -1.24 0.26
C ALA A 14 -21.54 -1.79 0.18
N VAL A 15 -20.59 -1.10 0.80
CA VAL A 15 -19.18 -1.49 0.91
C VAL A 15 -18.88 -1.79 2.37
N VAL A 16 -18.55 -3.03 2.69
CA VAL A 16 -18.14 -3.46 4.03
C VAL A 16 -16.62 -3.49 4.11
N GLY A 17 -16.06 -2.69 5.02
CA GLY A 17 -14.65 -2.42 5.16
C GLY A 17 -14.24 -1.12 4.46
N GLY A 18 -13.80 -0.13 5.25
CA GLY A 18 -13.33 1.19 4.79
C GLY A 18 -11.81 1.30 4.68
N GLY A 19 -11.10 0.19 4.49
CA GLY A 19 -9.67 0.19 4.16
C GLY A 19 -9.40 0.83 2.81
N VAL A 20 -8.12 0.83 2.35
CA VAL A 20 -7.75 1.43 1.04
C VAL A 20 -8.66 0.91 -0.08
N ALA A 21 -8.92 -0.40 -0.11
CA ALA A 21 -9.74 -1.02 -1.15
C ALA A 21 -11.20 -0.56 -1.12
N GLY A 22 -11.84 -0.61 0.05
CA GLY A 22 -13.24 -0.21 0.18
C GLY A 22 -13.45 1.28 0.01
N ALA A 23 -12.55 2.12 0.55
CA ALA A 23 -12.62 3.57 0.38
C ALA A 23 -12.45 3.97 -1.09
N THR A 24 -11.49 3.37 -1.82
CA THR A 24 -11.30 3.64 -3.26
C THR A 24 -12.52 3.20 -4.08
N ALA A 25 -13.07 2.02 -3.80
CA ALA A 25 -14.29 1.56 -4.48
C ALA A 25 -15.48 2.48 -4.19
N ALA A 26 -15.65 2.89 -2.93
CA ALA A 26 -16.73 3.80 -2.54
C ALA A 26 -16.62 5.17 -3.22
N ILE A 27 -15.40 5.74 -3.32
CA ILE A 27 -15.15 6.97 -4.07
C ILE A 27 -15.54 6.77 -5.53
N HIS A 28 -15.02 5.72 -6.17
CA HIS A 28 -15.26 5.46 -7.58
C HIS A 28 -16.77 5.33 -7.90
N PHE A 29 -17.50 4.57 -7.11
CA PHE A 29 -18.94 4.42 -7.29
C PHE A 29 -19.70 5.72 -7.03
N ALA A 30 -19.37 6.43 -5.96
CA ALA A 30 -20.10 7.64 -5.60
C ALA A 30 -19.88 8.78 -6.61
N GLU A 31 -18.66 8.97 -7.11
CA GLU A 31 -18.37 9.99 -8.12
C GLU A 31 -19.00 9.67 -9.49
N LEU A 32 -19.28 8.40 -9.78
CA LEU A 32 -20.05 7.99 -10.94
C LEU A 32 -21.57 8.04 -10.74
N GLY A 33 -22.03 8.48 -9.57
CA GLY A 33 -23.43 8.79 -9.28
C GLY A 33 -24.23 7.68 -8.59
N PHE A 34 -23.61 6.57 -8.19
CA PHE A 34 -24.26 5.54 -7.37
C PHE A 34 -24.52 6.03 -5.95
N LYS A 35 -25.59 5.55 -5.32
CA LYS A 35 -25.74 5.67 -3.86
C LYS A 35 -24.79 4.67 -3.19
N VAL A 36 -23.96 5.14 -2.27
CA VAL A 36 -22.95 4.31 -1.61
C VAL A 36 -23.08 4.39 -0.09
N SER A 37 -23.02 3.26 0.57
CA SER A 37 -22.90 3.18 2.04
C SER A 37 -21.68 2.37 2.42
N VAL A 38 -20.79 2.96 3.22
CA VAL A 38 -19.60 2.30 3.76
C VAL A 38 -19.84 1.92 5.21
N ILE A 39 -19.67 0.64 5.57
CA ILE A 39 -19.70 0.13 6.93
C ILE A 39 -18.26 -0.20 7.33
N GLU A 40 -17.69 0.56 8.28
CA GLU A 40 -16.30 0.43 8.73
C GLU A 40 -16.26 0.22 10.26
N LYS A 41 -15.59 -0.84 10.71
CA LYS A 41 -15.45 -1.14 12.15
C LYS A 41 -14.49 -0.21 12.89
N GLY A 42 -13.55 0.38 12.19
CA GLY A 42 -12.60 1.34 12.74
C GLY A 42 -13.20 2.72 12.95
N VAL A 43 -12.43 3.59 13.60
CA VAL A 43 -12.85 4.97 13.93
C VAL A 43 -12.83 5.91 12.72
N SER A 44 -12.12 5.55 11.66
CA SER A 44 -11.97 6.35 10.43
C SER A 44 -11.71 5.43 9.24
N LEU A 45 -11.67 5.98 8.03
CA LEU A 45 -11.29 5.22 6.84
C LEU A 45 -9.78 5.01 6.75
N VAL A 46 -9.36 3.95 6.05
CA VAL A 46 -7.96 3.63 5.80
C VAL A 46 -7.17 3.52 7.11
N ASN A 47 -7.68 2.71 8.04
CA ASN A 47 -7.05 2.49 9.35
C ASN A 47 -5.86 1.53 9.31
N GLY A 48 -5.54 0.96 8.14
CA GLY A 48 -4.43 0.04 7.99
C GLY A 48 -3.09 0.69 8.36
N PRO A 49 -2.09 -0.14 8.68
CA PRO A 49 -0.75 0.35 9.00
C PRO A 49 -0.16 1.08 7.79
N PRO A 50 0.63 2.14 7.98
CA PRO A 50 1.26 2.90 6.90
C PRO A 50 2.47 2.16 6.28
N ILE A 51 2.34 0.88 5.99
CA ILE A 51 3.36 0.03 5.36
C ILE A 51 3.15 -0.13 3.84
N CYS A 52 2.32 0.71 3.23
CA CYS A 52 2.09 0.67 1.80
C CYS A 52 3.22 1.36 1.03
N HIS A 53 3.72 0.67 0.02
CA HIS A 53 4.65 1.20 -0.96
C HIS A 53 3.97 1.21 -2.32
N LEU A 54 4.23 2.26 -3.09
CA LEU A 54 3.87 2.29 -4.50
C LEU A 54 4.90 1.41 -5.23
N HIS A 55 4.51 0.19 -5.56
CA HIS A 55 5.38 -0.74 -6.28
C HIS A 55 4.85 -1.01 -7.67
N ALA A 56 5.57 -0.52 -8.64
CA ALA A 56 5.44 -0.93 -10.04
C ALA A 56 6.29 -2.18 -10.36
N GLY A 57 6.75 -2.90 -9.32
CA GLY A 57 7.64 -4.04 -9.40
C GLY A 57 8.79 -4.02 -8.38
N GLY A 58 9.41 -2.89 -8.11
CA GLY A 58 10.42 -2.63 -7.06
C GLY A 58 11.32 -3.80 -6.70
N ASN A 59 11.38 -4.11 -5.41
CA ASN A 59 12.11 -5.27 -4.89
C ASN A 59 11.56 -6.62 -5.39
N LEU A 60 10.37 -6.64 -5.99
CA LEU A 60 9.74 -7.85 -6.49
C LEU A 60 10.17 -8.21 -7.93
N TYR A 61 10.96 -7.38 -8.60
CA TYR A 61 11.39 -7.62 -9.99
C TYR A 61 11.95 -9.02 -10.24
N ARG A 62 12.61 -9.63 -9.28
CA ARG A 62 13.13 -10.97 -9.40
C ARG A 62 12.19 -12.06 -8.84
N GLU A 63 11.18 -11.70 -8.04
CA GLU A 63 10.34 -12.64 -7.28
C GLU A 63 9.01 -12.96 -7.97
N ILE A 64 8.48 -12.03 -8.79
CA ILE A 64 7.20 -12.18 -9.47
C ILE A 64 7.35 -12.27 -10.99
N SER A 65 6.30 -12.72 -11.68
CA SER A 65 6.29 -12.79 -13.13
C SER A 65 6.36 -11.41 -13.79
N GLU A 66 6.81 -11.37 -15.03
CA GLU A 66 6.84 -10.16 -15.84
C GLU A 66 5.45 -9.53 -15.97
N GLN A 67 4.44 -10.34 -16.23
CA GLN A 67 3.07 -9.86 -16.33
C GLN A 67 2.60 -9.17 -15.05
N GLN A 68 2.89 -9.75 -13.87
CA GLN A 68 2.55 -9.08 -12.61
C GLN A 68 3.28 -7.74 -12.44
N CYS A 69 4.54 -7.60 -12.91
CA CYS A 69 5.24 -6.31 -12.89
C CYS A 69 4.54 -5.27 -13.78
N LEU A 70 4.12 -5.67 -14.98
CA LEU A 70 3.42 -4.78 -15.93
C LEU A 70 2.03 -4.38 -15.42
N ASP A 71 1.30 -5.32 -14.85
CA ASP A 71 -0.01 -5.06 -14.24
C ASP A 71 0.13 -4.07 -13.08
N LEU A 72 1.10 -4.27 -12.19
CA LEU A 72 1.35 -3.38 -11.06
C LEU A 72 1.83 -1.99 -11.52
N LEU A 73 2.59 -1.89 -12.61
CA LEU A 73 2.97 -0.61 -13.21
C LEU A 73 1.72 0.18 -13.62
N ALA A 74 0.87 -0.39 -14.45
CA ALA A 74 -0.35 0.28 -14.92
C ALA A 74 -1.27 0.69 -13.77
N GLN A 75 -1.53 -0.24 -12.84
CA GLN A 75 -2.35 0.00 -11.65
C GLN A 75 -1.77 1.09 -10.74
N SER A 76 -0.44 1.18 -10.61
CA SER A 76 0.23 2.23 -9.84
C SER A 76 0.01 3.61 -10.47
N ILE A 77 0.10 3.71 -11.80
CA ILE A 77 -0.15 4.96 -12.52
C ILE A 77 -1.58 5.43 -12.27
N ASP A 78 -2.59 4.58 -12.47
CA ASP A 78 -4.00 4.93 -12.26
C ASP A 78 -4.27 5.35 -10.81
N THR A 79 -3.64 4.66 -9.85
CA THR A 79 -3.81 5.00 -8.43
C THR A 79 -3.16 6.33 -8.07
N VAL A 80 -2.00 6.64 -8.65
CA VAL A 80 -1.35 7.96 -8.46
C VAL A 80 -2.21 9.08 -9.05
N ARG A 81 -2.82 8.85 -10.20
CA ARG A 81 -3.72 9.81 -10.84
C ARG A 81 -4.98 10.08 -9.99
N LEU A 82 -5.48 9.06 -9.28
CA LEU A 82 -6.58 9.22 -8.32
C LEU A 82 -6.15 9.92 -7.03
N TYR A 83 -4.94 9.65 -6.55
CA TYR A 83 -4.40 10.16 -5.28
C TYR A 83 -3.09 10.93 -5.47
N PRO A 84 -3.04 11.99 -6.30
CA PRO A 84 -1.78 12.60 -6.73
C PRO A 84 -0.94 13.17 -5.58
N LEU A 85 -1.60 13.70 -4.54
CA LEU A 85 -0.93 14.31 -3.39
C LEU A 85 -0.56 13.30 -2.28
N SER A 86 -0.77 11.99 -2.52
CA SER A 86 -0.35 10.95 -1.58
C SER A 86 1.10 10.47 -1.78
N LEU A 87 1.80 10.94 -2.82
CA LEU A 87 3.16 10.51 -3.12
C LEU A 87 4.22 11.19 -2.25
N ASN A 88 5.26 10.41 -1.96
CA ASN A 88 6.59 10.87 -1.57
C ASN A 88 7.52 10.65 -2.77
N ILE A 89 7.95 11.73 -3.42
CA ILE A 89 8.74 11.66 -4.65
C ILE A 89 10.21 11.50 -4.28
N ARG A 90 10.63 10.26 -4.21
CA ARG A 90 12.00 9.84 -3.96
C ARG A 90 12.25 8.50 -4.66
N PRO A 91 13.45 8.25 -5.20
CA PRO A 91 13.75 6.98 -5.84
C PRO A 91 13.86 5.84 -4.84
N THR A 92 13.91 4.62 -5.36
CA THR A 92 14.24 3.42 -4.62
C THR A 92 15.57 2.86 -5.10
N ILE A 93 16.49 2.59 -4.17
CA ILE A 93 17.76 1.89 -4.43
C ILE A 93 17.56 0.40 -4.17
N ILE A 94 18.00 -0.43 -5.11
CA ILE A 94 18.06 -1.88 -4.99
C ILE A 94 19.53 -2.30 -4.95
N ALA A 95 19.96 -2.86 -3.82
CA ALA A 95 21.31 -3.33 -3.57
C ALA A 95 21.29 -4.84 -3.30
N VAL A 96 22.28 -5.56 -3.83
CA VAL A 96 22.43 -7.01 -3.67
C VAL A 96 23.69 -7.28 -2.85
N PRO A 97 23.57 -7.71 -1.58
CA PRO A 97 24.72 -8.06 -0.77
C PRO A 97 25.46 -9.30 -1.29
N TYR A 98 26.74 -9.42 -0.98
CA TYR A 98 27.57 -10.57 -1.44
C TYR A 98 27.01 -11.92 -0.99
N TYR A 99 26.36 -12.00 0.15
CA TYR A 99 25.78 -13.26 0.66
C TYR A 99 24.48 -13.67 -0.05
N ASP A 100 23.80 -12.75 -0.75
CA ASP A 100 22.62 -13.09 -1.54
C ASP A 100 23.03 -13.86 -2.80
N GLY A 101 22.30 -14.93 -3.14
CA GLY A 101 22.62 -15.77 -4.31
C GLY A 101 22.35 -15.10 -5.66
N GLY A 102 21.66 -13.94 -5.70
CA GLY A 102 21.29 -13.24 -6.92
C GLY A 102 22.44 -12.47 -7.55
N ASP A 103 22.31 -12.23 -8.86
CA ASP A 103 23.15 -11.32 -9.64
C ASP A 103 22.33 -10.04 -9.89
N PRO A 104 22.83 -8.85 -9.48
CA PRO A 104 22.12 -7.58 -9.75
C PRO A 104 21.92 -7.32 -11.24
N SER A 105 22.83 -7.80 -12.13
CA SER A 105 22.66 -7.66 -13.58
C SER A 105 21.45 -8.41 -14.13
N ALA A 106 20.96 -9.43 -13.44
CA ALA A 106 19.75 -10.15 -13.83
C ALA A 106 18.46 -9.31 -13.71
N LEU A 107 18.49 -8.18 -13.02
CA LEU A 107 17.38 -7.23 -12.95
C LEU A 107 17.23 -6.41 -14.24
N ILE A 108 18.32 -6.17 -15.00
CA ILE A 108 18.35 -5.25 -16.13
C ILE A 108 17.33 -5.59 -17.21
N PRO A 109 17.19 -6.85 -17.69
CA PRO A 109 16.20 -7.18 -18.71
C PRO A 109 14.76 -6.84 -18.27
N ARG A 110 14.42 -7.08 -17.00
CA ARG A 110 13.12 -6.78 -16.43
C ARG A 110 12.88 -5.27 -16.33
N LEU A 111 13.90 -4.50 -15.93
CA LEU A 111 13.84 -3.05 -15.86
C LEU A 111 13.64 -2.42 -17.24
N GLU A 112 14.28 -2.94 -18.28
CA GLU A 112 14.06 -2.48 -19.66
C GLU A 112 12.64 -2.76 -20.14
N VAL A 113 12.07 -3.92 -19.82
CA VAL A 113 10.66 -4.24 -20.15
C VAL A 113 9.72 -3.25 -19.46
N VAL A 114 9.89 -3.00 -18.17
CA VAL A 114 9.02 -2.09 -17.40
C VAL A 114 9.17 -0.65 -17.89
N LYS A 115 10.40 -0.17 -18.15
CA LYS A 115 10.67 1.15 -18.72
C LYS A 115 9.99 1.35 -20.08
N ASN A 116 10.10 0.37 -20.97
CA ASN A 116 9.47 0.45 -22.29
C ASN A 116 7.94 0.42 -22.21
N ALA A 117 7.39 -0.37 -21.28
CA ALA A 117 5.96 -0.38 -21.01
C ALA A 117 5.48 0.98 -20.45
N TYR A 118 6.24 1.58 -19.53
CA TYR A 118 5.95 2.91 -19.01
C TYR A 118 6.00 3.98 -20.12
N GLN A 119 7.02 3.95 -20.97
CA GLN A 119 7.08 4.84 -22.14
C GLN A 119 5.83 4.69 -23.03
N THR A 120 5.44 3.46 -23.33
CA THR A 120 4.24 3.18 -24.14
C THR A 120 2.96 3.74 -23.51
N LEU A 121 2.81 3.65 -22.19
CA LEU A 121 1.66 4.21 -21.47
C LEU A 121 1.68 5.75 -21.52
N VAL A 122 2.84 6.39 -21.39
CA VAL A 122 2.99 7.84 -21.47
C VAL A 122 2.75 8.35 -22.89
N ASP A 123 3.24 7.63 -23.92
CA ASP A 123 2.99 7.98 -25.32
C ASP A 123 1.50 7.93 -25.70
N LYS A 124 0.78 6.99 -25.07
CA LYS A 124 -0.67 6.84 -25.26
C LYS A 124 -1.46 7.97 -24.59
N ASP A 125 -1.06 8.40 -23.40
CA ASP A 125 -1.67 9.48 -22.64
C ASP A 125 -0.58 10.13 -21.74
N GLN A 126 -0.28 11.41 -21.98
CA GLN A 126 0.72 12.15 -21.24
C GLN A 126 0.39 12.31 -19.73
N SER A 127 -0.88 12.18 -19.35
CA SER A 127 -1.29 12.17 -17.93
C SER A 127 -0.79 10.92 -17.17
N ASN A 128 -0.35 9.87 -17.87
CA ASN A 128 0.31 8.70 -17.28
C ASN A 128 1.74 8.97 -16.80
N LYS A 129 2.31 10.14 -17.11
CA LYS A 129 3.67 10.51 -16.70
C LYS A 129 3.73 10.93 -15.23
N VAL A 130 3.40 10.02 -14.34
CA VAL A 130 3.34 10.24 -12.88
C VAL A 130 4.50 9.64 -12.11
N LEU A 131 5.36 8.86 -12.78
CA LEU A 131 6.55 8.23 -12.20
C LEU A 131 7.85 8.86 -12.72
N GLY A 132 7.83 10.13 -13.15
CA GLY A 132 8.99 10.83 -13.72
C GLY A 132 9.16 10.56 -15.22
N GLU A 133 10.32 10.92 -15.77
CA GLU A 133 10.64 10.73 -17.20
C GLU A 133 10.88 9.26 -17.51
N PRO A 134 10.17 8.65 -18.49
CA PRO A 134 10.37 7.25 -18.85
C PRO A 134 11.81 6.92 -19.27
N SER A 135 12.48 7.84 -19.95
CA SER A 135 13.89 7.66 -20.36
C SER A 135 14.84 7.53 -19.18
N GLU A 136 14.47 8.08 -18.02
CA GLU A 136 15.24 8.09 -16.77
C GLU A 136 14.63 7.12 -15.74
N TYR A 137 13.88 6.09 -16.15
CA TYR A 137 13.16 5.21 -15.25
C TYR A 137 14.08 4.49 -14.24
N TYR A 138 15.32 4.16 -14.63
CA TYR A 138 16.32 3.61 -13.73
C TYR A 138 17.74 4.04 -14.12
N LYS A 139 18.67 3.98 -13.16
CA LYS A 139 20.10 4.20 -13.35
C LYS A 139 20.89 3.11 -12.63
N LEU A 140 22.01 2.71 -13.28
CA LEU A 140 22.95 1.72 -12.74
C LEU A 140 24.17 2.45 -12.19
N TYR A 141 24.67 1.99 -11.05
CA TYR A 141 25.85 2.53 -10.40
C TYR A 141 26.91 1.44 -10.24
N SER A 142 28.11 1.68 -10.71
CA SER A 142 29.30 0.92 -10.35
C SER A 142 29.76 1.30 -8.94
N LYS A 143 30.74 0.56 -8.39
CA LYS A 143 31.36 0.93 -7.12
C LYS A 143 32.03 2.29 -7.20
N GLU A 144 32.79 2.54 -8.27
CA GLU A 144 33.50 3.78 -8.53
C GLU A 144 32.53 4.98 -8.62
N ASP A 145 31.35 4.81 -9.23
CA ASP A 145 30.33 5.85 -9.29
C ASP A 145 29.86 6.24 -7.88
N LEU A 146 29.57 5.24 -7.03
CA LEU A 146 29.14 5.49 -5.65
C LEU A 146 30.25 6.07 -4.78
N GLU A 147 31.50 5.60 -4.93
CA GLU A 147 32.65 6.20 -4.24
C GLU A 147 32.86 7.68 -4.62
N ALA A 148 32.60 8.03 -5.88
CA ALA A 148 32.64 9.42 -6.33
C ALA A 148 31.49 10.25 -5.75
N LEU A 149 30.28 9.68 -5.67
CA LEU A 149 29.12 10.33 -5.05
C LEU A 149 29.30 10.54 -3.55
N ALA A 150 29.97 9.62 -2.86
CA ALA A 150 30.28 9.74 -1.43
C ALA A 150 31.13 10.99 -1.08
N GLN A 151 31.88 11.55 -2.05
CA GLN A 151 32.66 12.78 -1.87
C GLN A 151 31.84 14.06 -2.08
N ARG A 152 30.56 13.96 -2.45
CA ARG A 152 29.73 15.12 -2.76
C ARG A 152 28.85 15.48 -1.55
N THR A 153 28.47 16.75 -1.48
CA THR A 153 27.44 17.23 -0.54
C THR A 153 26.06 17.12 -1.21
N GLN A 154 25.10 16.54 -0.49
CA GLN A 154 23.73 16.49 -0.99
C GLN A 154 23.11 17.91 -0.97
N PRO A 155 22.47 18.36 -2.05
CA PRO A 155 21.70 19.60 -2.03
C PRO A 155 20.47 19.45 -1.11
N SER A 156 19.95 20.58 -0.61
CA SER A 156 18.75 20.60 0.24
C SER A 156 17.50 20.04 -0.46
N HIS A 157 17.47 20.12 -1.79
CA HIS A 157 16.41 19.58 -2.64
C HIS A 157 17.03 18.71 -3.75
N PRO A 158 17.27 17.42 -3.48
CA PRO A 158 17.82 16.53 -4.49
C PRO A 158 16.81 16.31 -5.62
N ALA A 159 17.24 16.52 -6.86
CA ALA A 159 16.42 16.41 -8.07
C ALA A 159 16.78 15.21 -8.95
N THR A 160 18.04 14.78 -8.92
CA THR A 160 18.57 13.70 -9.75
C THR A 160 18.83 12.43 -8.95
N PHE A 161 18.88 11.29 -9.62
CA PHE A 161 19.30 10.04 -8.97
C PHE A 161 20.64 10.17 -8.24
N ASP A 162 21.62 10.88 -8.83
CA ASP A 162 22.92 11.07 -8.21
C ASP A 162 22.81 11.79 -6.88
N GLU A 163 22.04 12.86 -6.83
CA GLU A 163 21.85 13.64 -5.61
C GLU A 163 21.11 12.85 -4.54
N TRP A 164 20.10 12.07 -4.92
CA TRP A 164 19.41 11.17 -4.01
C TRP A 164 20.28 10.02 -3.51
N CYS A 165 21.24 9.55 -4.31
CA CYS A 165 22.13 8.44 -3.92
C CYS A 165 23.29 8.88 -3.00
N ILE A 166 23.54 10.17 -2.81
CA ILE A 166 24.66 10.66 -1.97
C ILE A 166 24.63 10.07 -0.56
N PRO A 167 23.55 10.13 0.23
CA PRO A 167 23.55 9.56 1.59
C PRO A 167 23.76 8.05 1.58
N PHE A 168 23.19 7.31 0.64
CA PHE A 168 23.46 5.89 0.48
C PHE A 168 24.96 5.64 0.23
N ALA A 169 25.57 6.37 -0.70
CA ALA A 169 26.98 6.24 -1.04
C ALA A 169 27.92 6.57 0.15
N GLN A 170 27.53 7.51 1.02
CA GLN A 170 28.31 7.93 2.18
C GLN A 170 28.23 6.97 3.37
N HIS A 171 27.12 6.30 3.56
CA HIS A 171 26.84 5.55 4.78
C HIS A 171 26.70 4.03 4.58
N ALA A 172 26.43 3.55 3.35
CA ALA A 172 26.35 2.12 3.08
C ALA A 172 27.74 1.47 3.04
N ASP A 173 27.84 0.22 3.51
CA ASP A 173 29.02 -0.61 3.33
C ASP A 173 29.14 -1.06 1.86
N LEU A 174 29.79 -0.23 1.04
CA LEU A 174 29.96 -0.46 -0.40
C LEU A 174 30.79 -1.73 -0.68
N GLU A 175 31.66 -2.16 0.24
CA GLU A 175 32.45 -3.39 0.11
C GLU A 175 31.60 -4.67 0.25
N ALA A 176 30.47 -4.57 0.93
CA ALA A 176 29.57 -5.71 1.15
C ALA A 176 28.60 -5.96 -0.02
N LEU A 177 28.63 -5.12 -1.09
CA LEU A 177 27.65 -5.14 -2.17
C LEU A 177 28.20 -5.72 -3.47
N LYS A 178 27.33 -6.39 -4.22
CA LYS A 178 27.52 -6.71 -5.65
C LYS A 178 27.08 -5.54 -6.51
N TYR A 179 27.66 -5.43 -7.69
CA TYR A 179 27.38 -4.35 -8.64
C TYR A 179 26.82 -4.87 -9.96
N PRO A 180 26.01 -4.06 -10.68
CA PRO A 180 25.62 -2.68 -10.35
C PRO A 180 24.62 -2.58 -9.20
N VAL A 181 24.65 -1.47 -8.46
CA VAL A 181 23.53 -1.00 -7.63
C VAL A 181 22.53 -0.30 -8.56
N VAL A 182 21.24 -0.49 -8.33
CA VAL A 182 20.18 0.06 -9.17
C VAL A 182 19.40 1.13 -8.41
N ALA A 183 19.26 2.34 -8.98
CA ALA A 183 18.25 3.31 -8.57
C ALA A 183 17.09 3.28 -9.58
N VAL A 184 15.85 3.29 -9.10
CA VAL A 184 14.65 3.20 -9.92
C VAL A 184 13.60 4.22 -9.47
N GLN A 185 12.81 4.76 -10.44
CA GLN A 185 11.70 5.70 -10.16
C GLN A 185 10.50 4.97 -9.54
N GLU A 186 10.69 4.37 -8.38
CA GLU A 186 9.61 3.82 -7.57
C GLU A 186 9.41 4.68 -6.33
N TYR A 187 8.34 5.49 -6.36
CA TYR A 187 8.06 6.48 -5.36
C TYR A 187 7.42 5.88 -4.10
N GLY A 188 7.50 6.60 -3.00
CA GLY A 188 6.81 6.24 -1.76
C GLY A 188 5.35 6.66 -1.78
N TRP A 189 4.54 6.00 -0.93
CA TRP A 189 3.12 6.30 -0.80
C TRP A 189 2.77 6.59 0.65
N SER A 190 2.27 7.80 0.92
CA SER A 190 1.78 8.18 2.24
C SER A 190 0.35 7.67 2.43
N VAL A 191 0.18 6.64 3.25
CA VAL A 191 -1.13 6.11 3.60
C VAL A 191 -1.96 7.13 4.38
N PHE A 192 -1.33 7.99 5.17
CA PHE A 192 -2.04 9.06 5.89
C PHE A 192 -2.63 10.10 4.94
N ARG A 193 -1.90 10.51 3.90
CA ARG A 193 -2.44 11.44 2.90
C ARG A 193 -3.49 10.80 2.02
N LEU A 194 -3.33 9.53 1.66
CA LEU A 194 -4.38 8.76 1.00
C LEU A 194 -5.63 8.68 1.89
N ALA A 195 -5.47 8.38 3.19
CA ALA A 195 -6.58 8.34 4.13
C ALA A 195 -7.28 9.70 4.26
N ALA A 196 -6.51 10.81 4.24
CA ALA A 196 -7.07 12.15 4.24
C ALA A 196 -7.94 12.41 3.00
N ILE A 197 -7.41 12.12 1.80
CA ILE A 197 -8.17 12.27 0.55
C ILE A 197 -9.46 11.43 0.60
N ALA A 198 -9.37 10.17 1.02
CA ALA A 198 -10.54 9.29 1.09
C ALA A 198 -11.62 9.80 2.05
N ASN A 199 -11.23 10.24 3.26
CA ASN A 199 -12.19 10.77 4.23
C ASN A 199 -12.81 12.09 3.75
N LEU A 200 -12.01 13.03 3.26
CA LEU A 200 -12.48 14.31 2.74
C LEU A 200 -13.45 14.10 1.57
N THR A 201 -13.09 13.26 0.61
CA THR A 201 -13.89 13.00 -0.59
C THR A 201 -15.24 12.37 -0.25
N LEU A 202 -15.24 11.26 0.51
CA LEU A 202 -16.49 10.58 0.84
C LEU A 202 -17.41 11.43 1.72
N ASN A 203 -16.88 12.29 2.58
CA ASN A 203 -17.67 13.23 3.37
C ASN A 203 -18.24 14.39 2.53
N ALA A 204 -17.62 14.73 1.42
CA ALA A 204 -18.10 15.80 0.52
C ALA A 204 -19.16 15.31 -0.48
N LEU A 205 -19.23 14.00 -0.75
CA LEU A 205 -20.15 13.44 -1.74
C LEU A 205 -21.54 13.20 -1.13
N PRO A 206 -22.61 13.86 -1.63
CA PRO A 206 -23.94 13.80 -1.01
C PRO A 206 -24.64 12.45 -1.18
N ASN A 207 -24.19 11.60 -2.11
CA ASN A 207 -24.67 10.26 -2.37
C ASN A 207 -23.84 9.17 -1.68
N ALA A 208 -22.81 9.55 -0.90
CA ALA A 208 -22.03 8.66 -0.06
C ALA A 208 -22.41 8.81 1.42
N SER A 209 -22.47 7.71 2.15
CA SER A 209 -22.62 7.68 3.61
C SER A 209 -21.54 6.78 4.21
N VAL A 210 -20.84 7.27 5.23
CA VAL A 210 -19.80 6.51 5.93
C VAL A 210 -20.23 6.27 7.37
N CYS A 211 -20.38 4.99 7.72
CA CYS A 211 -20.69 4.55 9.05
C CYS A 211 -19.45 3.90 9.67
N THR A 212 -18.72 4.66 10.48
CA THR A 212 -17.56 4.17 11.24
C THR A 212 -17.98 3.59 12.58
N GLN A 213 -17.09 2.83 13.24
CA GLN A 213 -17.36 2.10 14.47
C GLN A 213 -18.57 1.14 14.34
N ALA A 214 -18.78 0.64 13.12
CA ALA A 214 -19.90 -0.19 12.74
C ALA A 214 -19.43 -1.57 12.27
N THR A 215 -19.92 -2.62 12.87
CA THR A 215 -19.56 -3.99 12.57
C THR A 215 -20.72 -4.72 11.91
N LEU A 216 -20.52 -5.23 10.69
CA LEU A 216 -21.50 -6.10 10.03
C LEU A 216 -21.64 -7.40 10.84
N LYS A 217 -22.89 -7.78 11.14
CA LYS A 217 -23.26 -9.01 11.88
C LYS A 217 -23.96 -10.02 10.99
N GLN A 218 -24.74 -9.55 10.03
CA GLN A 218 -25.60 -10.37 9.19
C GLN A 218 -25.70 -9.79 7.79
N ALA A 219 -25.75 -10.65 6.79
CA ALA A 219 -25.98 -10.28 5.39
C ALA A 219 -26.83 -11.38 4.72
N ASP A 220 -28.06 -11.06 4.36
CA ASP A 220 -29.02 -12.00 3.75
C ASP A 220 -29.41 -11.53 2.35
N TRP A 221 -29.32 -12.42 1.39
CA TRP A 221 -29.82 -12.21 0.06
C TRP A 221 -31.34 -12.49 -0.02
N MET A 222 -32.12 -11.46 -0.27
CA MET A 222 -33.58 -11.53 -0.30
C MET A 222 -34.16 -11.84 -1.70
N GLY A 223 -33.33 -12.33 -2.62
CA GLY A 223 -33.71 -12.68 -4.00
C GLY A 223 -33.49 -11.56 -5.02
N ASN A 224 -33.56 -10.30 -4.63
CA ASN A 224 -33.34 -9.13 -5.47
C ASN A 224 -32.56 -7.98 -4.82
N HIS A 225 -32.29 -8.08 -3.53
CA HIS A 225 -31.49 -7.12 -2.77
C HIS A 225 -30.86 -7.80 -1.55
N TRP A 226 -29.86 -7.15 -0.96
CA TRP A 226 -29.26 -7.54 0.32
C TRP A 226 -29.93 -6.83 1.47
N GLN A 227 -30.18 -7.57 2.56
CA GLN A 227 -30.52 -7.03 3.87
C GLN A 227 -29.30 -7.21 4.78
N LEU A 228 -28.77 -6.09 5.29
CA LEU A 228 -27.59 -6.04 6.12
C LEU A 228 -27.95 -5.64 7.54
N GLY A 229 -27.55 -6.46 8.53
CA GLY A 229 -27.61 -6.13 9.95
C GLY A 229 -26.22 -5.74 10.45
N TYR A 230 -26.07 -4.56 11.03
CA TYR A 230 -24.81 -4.11 11.62
C TYR A 230 -25.03 -3.47 12.99
N GLU A 231 -24.03 -3.58 13.85
CA GLU A 231 -24.01 -2.97 15.18
C GLU A 231 -23.11 -1.74 15.18
N ARG A 232 -23.60 -0.66 15.79
CA ARG A 232 -22.83 0.54 16.09
C ARG A 232 -23.19 1.06 17.47
N ASP A 233 -22.20 1.33 18.32
CA ASP A 233 -22.40 1.84 19.68
C ASP A 233 -23.33 0.94 20.54
N GLY A 234 -23.31 -0.38 20.31
CA GLY A 234 -24.17 -1.35 20.98
C GLY A 234 -25.62 -1.36 20.50
N ILE A 235 -25.94 -0.66 19.42
CA ILE A 235 -27.26 -0.58 18.80
C ILE A 235 -27.24 -1.33 17.47
N ASP A 236 -28.21 -2.19 17.25
CA ASP A 236 -28.39 -2.90 15.98
C ASP A 236 -29.17 -2.03 14.97
N TYR A 237 -28.66 -2.00 13.75
CA TYR A 237 -29.24 -1.31 12.61
C TYR A 237 -29.49 -2.28 11.45
N LEU A 238 -30.49 -1.96 10.66
CA LEU A 238 -30.78 -2.66 9.39
C LEU A 238 -30.65 -1.71 8.21
N MET A 239 -30.09 -2.21 7.12
CA MET A 239 -29.97 -1.50 5.84
C MET A 239 -30.24 -2.44 4.69
N THR A 240 -30.80 -1.93 3.60
CA THR A 240 -30.92 -2.66 2.33
C THR A 240 -30.05 -2.03 1.24
N CYS A 241 -29.51 -2.87 0.35
CA CYS A 241 -28.76 -2.42 -0.82
C CYS A 241 -28.94 -3.39 -2.00
N ASP A 242 -28.70 -2.92 -3.23
CA ASP A 242 -28.81 -3.75 -4.43
C ASP A 242 -27.55 -4.61 -4.63
N TYR A 243 -26.38 -4.08 -4.24
CA TYR A 243 -25.06 -4.71 -4.41
C TYR A 243 -24.28 -4.67 -3.10
N LEU A 244 -23.59 -5.77 -2.82
CA LEU A 244 -22.74 -5.92 -1.64
C LEU A 244 -21.28 -6.11 -2.04
N VAL A 245 -20.40 -5.22 -1.57
CA VAL A 245 -18.95 -5.30 -1.75
C VAL A 245 -18.29 -5.64 -0.42
N ASN A 246 -17.60 -6.76 -0.38
CA ASN A 246 -16.75 -7.16 0.73
C ASN A 246 -15.32 -6.67 0.49
N ALA A 247 -14.91 -5.65 1.24
CA ALA A 247 -13.58 -5.05 1.23
C ALA A 247 -12.89 -5.18 2.61
N CYS A 248 -13.15 -6.27 3.34
CA CYS A 248 -12.72 -6.47 4.73
C CYS A 248 -11.24 -6.86 4.88
N GLY A 249 -10.45 -6.84 3.80
CA GLY A 249 -9.03 -7.18 3.86
C GLY A 249 -8.83 -8.60 4.42
N PHE A 250 -8.01 -8.75 5.45
CA PHE A 250 -7.73 -10.06 6.04
C PHE A 250 -8.93 -10.74 6.70
N GLU A 251 -10.04 -10.03 6.91
CA GLU A 251 -11.31 -10.55 7.43
C GLU A 251 -12.36 -10.82 6.34
N THR A 252 -12.00 -10.73 5.06
CA THR A 252 -12.88 -11.00 3.92
C THR A 252 -13.58 -12.37 4.04
N GLY A 253 -12.88 -13.38 4.53
CA GLY A 253 -13.43 -14.71 4.75
C GLY A 253 -14.53 -14.78 5.80
N SER A 254 -14.57 -13.88 6.76
CA SER A 254 -15.64 -13.82 7.77
C SER A 254 -16.98 -13.45 7.13
N ILE A 255 -16.99 -12.51 6.18
CA ILE A 255 -18.20 -12.17 5.44
C ILE A 255 -18.59 -13.31 4.49
N ASP A 256 -17.62 -13.95 3.82
CA ASP A 256 -17.89 -15.15 3.00
C ASP A 256 -18.55 -16.24 3.82
N ASN A 257 -18.09 -16.52 5.04
CA ASN A 257 -18.73 -17.49 5.94
C ASN A 257 -20.19 -17.08 6.29
N THR A 258 -20.44 -15.79 6.52
CA THR A 258 -21.77 -15.28 6.86
C THR A 258 -22.78 -15.52 5.73
N ILE A 259 -22.37 -15.37 4.48
CA ILE A 259 -23.23 -15.55 3.30
C ILE A 259 -23.18 -16.97 2.71
N GLY A 260 -22.39 -17.88 3.31
CA GLY A 260 -22.24 -19.25 2.84
C GLY A 260 -21.35 -19.41 1.59
N ALA A 261 -20.61 -18.37 1.19
CA ALA A 261 -19.65 -18.45 0.11
C ALA A 261 -18.36 -19.15 0.57
N LYS A 262 -17.71 -19.86 -0.37
CA LYS A 262 -16.44 -20.56 -0.09
C LYS A 262 -15.35 -20.04 -1.02
N ARG A 263 -14.20 -19.73 -0.44
CA ARG A 263 -13.05 -19.25 -1.19
C ARG A 263 -11.77 -19.59 -0.45
N ASP A 264 -10.82 -20.21 -1.16
CA ASP A 264 -9.48 -20.45 -0.60
C ASP A 264 -8.70 -19.14 -0.55
N ARG A 265 -8.05 -18.89 0.58
CA ARG A 265 -7.16 -17.75 0.77
C ARG A 265 -6.14 -18.01 1.85
N LEU A 266 -5.07 -17.20 1.78
CA LEU A 266 -4.07 -17.08 2.83
C LEU A 266 -4.24 -15.73 3.53
N VAL A 267 -3.83 -15.68 4.79
CA VAL A 267 -3.66 -14.43 5.56
C VAL A 267 -2.27 -14.44 6.17
N GLU A 268 -1.52 -13.36 5.98
CA GLU A 268 -0.18 -13.21 6.52
C GLU A 268 -0.08 -11.97 7.42
N PHE A 269 0.26 -12.19 8.69
CA PHE A 269 0.56 -11.11 9.64
C PHE A 269 1.99 -10.62 9.45
N LYS A 270 2.16 -9.30 9.35
CA LYS A 270 3.46 -8.63 9.20
C LYS A 270 3.56 -7.40 10.06
N ALA A 271 4.79 -7.01 10.39
CA ALA A 271 5.07 -5.74 11.06
C ALA A 271 6.32 -5.06 10.48
N ALA A 272 6.33 -3.74 10.60
CA ALA A 272 7.47 -2.88 10.36
C ALA A 272 7.64 -1.95 11.56
N TYR A 273 8.80 -1.31 11.69
CA TYR A 273 9.13 -0.56 12.89
C TYR A 273 9.53 0.86 12.54
N VAL A 274 8.95 1.83 13.26
CA VAL A 274 9.30 3.24 13.13
C VAL A 274 10.51 3.52 14.00
N THR A 275 11.55 4.09 13.39
CA THR A 275 12.79 4.46 14.04
C THR A 275 13.08 5.94 13.82
N LYS A 276 13.91 6.52 14.70
CA LYS A 276 14.43 7.89 14.59
C LYS A 276 15.95 7.81 14.55
N TRP A 277 16.53 8.31 13.47
CA TRP A 277 17.98 8.46 13.32
C TRP A 277 18.32 9.94 13.35
N ALA A 278 18.50 10.47 14.55
CA ALA A 278 18.63 11.91 14.80
C ALA A 278 19.91 12.52 14.21
N ASP A 279 20.98 11.73 14.09
CA ASP A 279 22.27 12.17 13.55
C ASP A 279 22.22 12.38 12.02
N CYS A 280 21.20 11.83 11.34
CA CYS A 280 21.04 11.95 9.91
C CYS A 280 20.11 13.12 9.56
N GLN A 281 20.67 14.12 8.87
CA GLN A 281 19.93 15.30 8.39
C GLN A 281 19.67 15.26 6.88
N GLN A 282 20.13 14.21 6.20
CA GLN A 282 20.03 14.08 4.75
C GLN A 282 18.68 13.49 4.32
N LEU A 283 18.28 13.82 3.09
CA LEU A 283 17.12 13.22 2.44
C LEU A 283 17.53 11.89 1.79
N TRP A 284 17.02 10.80 2.32
CA TRP A 284 17.32 9.46 1.85
C TRP A 284 16.39 9.00 0.73
N PRO A 285 16.88 8.22 -0.24
CA PRO A 285 16.02 7.37 -1.06
C PRO A 285 15.47 6.22 -0.21
N GLU A 286 14.46 5.52 -0.69
CA GLU A 286 14.18 4.19 -0.17
C GLU A 286 15.33 3.25 -0.54
N VAL A 287 15.73 2.36 0.37
CA VAL A 287 16.79 1.40 0.10
C VAL A 287 16.30 -0.02 0.40
N ILE A 288 16.52 -0.92 -0.54
CA ILE A 288 16.20 -2.33 -0.42
C ILE A 288 17.48 -3.13 -0.61
N PHE A 289 17.88 -3.85 0.43
CA PHE A 289 18.95 -4.85 0.37
C PHE A 289 18.31 -6.22 0.16
N HIS A 290 18.65 -6.90 -0.93
CA HIS A 290 18.12 -8.23 -1.22
C HIS A 290 18.57 -9.27 -0.19
N GLY A 291 17.73 -10.27 0.04
CA GLY A 291 18.03 -11.37 0.96
C GLY A 291 16.94 -12.43 0.97
N PRO A 292 17.27 -13.70 1.26
CA PRO A 292 16.31 -14.80 1.21
C PRO A 292 15.25 -14.68 2.31
N ARG A 293 13.98 -14.64 1.90
CA ARG A 293 12.84 -14.52 2.80
C ARG A 293 12.83 -15.60 3.88
N GLY A 294 12.54 -15.22 5.12
CA GLY A 294 12.38 -16.12 6.27
C GLY A 294 13.69 -16.62 6.89
N THR A 295 14.83 -16.16 6.39
CA THR A 295 16.16 -16.44 6.97
C THR A 295 16.67 -15.27 7.79
N ASP A 296 17.72 -15.47 8.57
CA ASP A 296 18.39 -14.39 9.33
C ASP A 296 19.06 -13.35 8.42
N LYS A 297 19.28 -13.70 7.14
CA LYS A 297 19.79 -12.84 6.08
C LYS A 297 18.67 -12.34 5.16
N GLY A 298 17.42 -12.31 5.65
CA GLY A 298 16.27 -11.85 4.90
C GLY A 298 16.43 -10.42 4.39
N MET A 299 15.73 -10.09 3.31
CA MET A 299 15.70 -8.75 2.73
C MET A 299 15.53 -7.68 3.82
N ALA A 300 16.28 -6.57 3.72
CA ALA A 300 16.14 -5.40 4.56
C ALA A 300 15.67 -4.19 3.74
N GLN A 301 14.78 -3.39 4.31
CA GLN A 301 14.24 -2.20 3.64
C GLN A 301 14.22 -1.02 4.60
N LEU A 302 14.77 0.10 4.14
CA LEU A 302 14.77 1.40 4.78
C LEU A 302 13.84 2.33 4.01
N THR A 303 12.72 2.72 4.61
CA THR A 303 11.77 3.68 4.01
C THR A 303 11.86 5.01 4.75
N PRO A 304 12.30 6.09 4.10
CA PRO A 304 12.49 7.38 4.75
C PRO A 304 11.19 8.18 4.87
N TYR A 305 11.12 8.97 5.93
CA TYR A 305 10.16 10.04 6.18
C TYR A 305 10.88 11.31 6.59
N GLY A 306 10.15 12.39 6.81
CA GLY A 306 10.70 13.66 7.27
C GLY A 306 11.39 13.54 8.65
N ASP A 307 12.20 14.53 8.96
CA ASP A 307 12.79 14.75 10.28
C ASP A 307 13.54 13.51 10.84
N GLY A 308 14.28 12.79 9.99
CA GLY A 308 15.08 11.62 10.40
C GLY A 308 14.27 10.42 10.87
N TYR A 309 12.97 10.35 10.57
CA TYR A 309 12.17 9.16 10.79
C TYR A 309 12.31 8.17 9.64
N PHE A 310 12.32 6.90 9.98
CA PHE A 310 12.40 5.81 9.03
C PHE A 310 11.49 4.66 9.45
N GLN A 311 11.00 3.92 8.46
CA GLN A 311 10.35 2.64 8.67
C GLN A 311 11.31 1.52 8.25
N LEU A 312 11.48 0.53 9.10
CA LEU A 312 12.29 -0.65 8.83
C LEU A 312 11.42 -1.87 8.56
N HIS A 313 11.70 -2.53 7.47
CA HIS A 313 11.29 -3.90 7.16
C HIS A 313 12.51 -4.81 7.16
N GLY A 314 12.33 -6.06 7.60
CA GLY A 314 13.35 -7.11 7.44
C GLY A 314 12.64 -8.44 7.30
N MET A 315 12.75 -9.12 6.15
CA MET A 315 12.04 -10.36 5.87
C MET A 315 12.63 -11.55 6.64
N THR A 316 12.87 -11.34 7.93
CA THR A 316 13.27 -12.34 8.92
C THR A 316 12.14 -12.59 9.91
N LYS A 317 12.14 -13.75 10.58
CA LYS A 317 11.17 -14.07 11.65
C LYS A 317 11.30 -13.18 12.88
N GLY A 318 12.49 -12.66 13.14
CA GLY A 318 12.77 -11.74 14.25
C GLY A 318 12.33 -10.29 14.01
N ILE A 319 11.94 -9.92 12.79
CA ILE A 319 11.59 -8.54 12.41
C ILE A 319 10.19 -8.49 11.84
N THR A 320 10.02 -8.62 10.53
CA THR A 320 8.74 -8.43 9.84
C THR A 320 7.84 -9.66 9.86
N LEU A 321 8.44 -10.85 9.77
CA LEU A 321 7.71 -12.11 9.77
C LEU A 321 7.53 -12.65 11.20
N PHE A 322 6.53 -13.49 11.36
CA PHE A 322 6.22 -14.12 12.64
C PHE A 322 6.11 -15.62 12.45
N GLU A 323 6.47 -16.38 13.48
CA GLU A 323 6.15 -17.80 13.55
C GLU A 323 4.63 -17.95 13.48
N ASP A 324 4.13 -18.89 12.70
CA ASP A 324 2.71 -19.12 12.46
C ASP A 324 1.94 -17.87 11.96
N GLY A 325 2.66 -16.88 11.39
CA GLY A 325 2.05 -15.64 10.87
C GLY A 325 1.37 -15.79 9.52
N LEU A 326 1.63 -16.86 8.78
CA LEU A 326 0.96 -17.24 7.54
C LEU A 326 -0.01 -18.39 7.82
N VAL A 327 -1.30 -18.14 7.60
CA VAL A 327 -2.39 -19.10 7.83
C VAL A 327 -3.28 -19.23 6.59
N GLU A 328 -3.98 -20.33 6.48
CA GLU A 328 -4.84 -20.65 5.34
C GLU A 328 -6.29 -20.92 5.76
N SER A 329 -7.23 -20.73 4.84
CA SER A 329 -8.62 -21.14 4.99
C SER A 329 -8.72 -22.68 5.10
N THR A 330 -9.87 -23.15 5.60
CA THR A 330 -10.13 -24.59 5.75
C THR A 330 -11.38 -24.98 4.96
N PRO A 331 -11.62 -26.29 4.73
CA PRO A 331 -12.86 -26.73 4.08
C PRO A 331 -14.15 -26.26 4.80
N SER A 332 -14.08 -25.95 6.10
CA SER A 332 -15.20 -25.49 6.93
C SER A 332 -15.27 -23.97 7.10
N SER A 333 -14.20 -23.23 6.76
CA SER A 333 -14.14 -21.77 6.96
C SER A 333 -13.35 -21.10 5.85
N ALA A 334 -13.96 -20.13 5.16
CA ALA A 334 -13.27 -19.24 4.22
C ALA A 334 -12.35 -18.23 4.93
N GLN A 335 -12.46 -18.09 6.27
CA GLN A 335 -11.63 -17.19 7.07
C GLN A 335 -10.42 -17.93 7.64
N PRO A 336 -9.17 -17.61 7.20
CA PRO A 336 -7.97 -18.05 7.89
C PRO A 336 -7.89 -17.48 9.31
N GLU A 337 -7.57 -18.32 10.27
CA GLU A 337 -7.51 -17.93 11.67
C GLU A 337 -6.06 -17.66 12.11
N LEU A 338 -5.74 -16.39 12.35
CA LEU A 338 -4.46 -16.01 12.95
C LEU A 338 -4.37 -16.53 14.40
N PRO A 339 -3.17 -16.98 14.84
CA PRO A 339 -2.94 -17.31 16.24
C PRO A 339 -3.34 -16.19 17.20
N VAL A 340 -3.89 -16.56 18.35
CA VAL A 340 -4.36 -15.61 19.37
C VAL A 340 -3.35 -14.52 19.71
N PRO A 341 -2.03 -14.79 19.86
CA PRO A 341 -1.05 -13.75 20.15
C PRO A 341 -0.90 -12.70 19.03
N LEU A 342 -1.10 -13.07 17.76
CA LEU A 342 -1.04 -12.15 16.63
C LEU A 342 -2.34 -11.35 16.50
N LEU A 343 -3.48 -12.02 16.69
CA LEU A 343 -4.79 -11.38 16.70
C LEU A 343 -4.91 -10.35 17.85
N SER A 344 -4.33 -10.67 19.02
CA SER A 344 -4.26 -9.74 20.15
C SER A 344 -3.45 -8.48 19.82
N LYS A 345 -2.33 -8.59 19.07
CA LYS A 345 -1.58 -7.42 18.61
C LYS A 345 -2.43 -6.48 17.74
N ILE A 346 -3.29 -7.05 16.87
CA ILE A 346 -4.20 -6.26 16.03
C ILE A 346 -5.26 -5.56 16.88
N ARG A 347 -5.84 -6.25 17.88
CA ARG A 347 -6.98 -5.75 18.65
C ARG A 347 -6.62 -4.89 19.85
N ASN A 348 -5.53 -5.24 20.53
CA ASN A 348 -5.17 -4.69 21.84
C ASN A 348 -3.83 -3.92 21.83
N GLY A 349 -3.14 -3.88 20.69
CA GLY A 349 -1.81 -3.30 20.58
C GLY A 349 -0.69 -4.23 21.05
N TRP A 350 0.50 -3.68 21.16
CA TRP A 350 1.73 -4.40 21.42
C TRP A 350 2.19 -4.18 22.86
N ARG A 351 2.78 -5.22 23.46
CA ARG A 351 3.55 -5.04 24.69
C ARG A 351 4.86 -4.31 24.37
N GLU A 352 5.22 -3.35 25.20
CA GLU A 352 6.36 -2.45 24.96
C GLU A 352 7.67 -3.23 24.80
N GLU A 353 7.91 -4.24 25.64
CA GLU A 353 9.14 -5.04 25.60
C GLU A 353 9.29 -5.77 24.25
N VAL A 354 8.18 -6.27 23.69
CA VAL A 354 8.18 -6.96 22.38
C VAL A 354 8.43 -5.96 21.26
N LEU A 355 7.85 -4.76 21.36
CA LEU A 355 8.07 -3.69 20.39
C LEU A 355 9.53 -3.25 20.38
N GLU A 356 10.12 -3.01 21.55
CA GLU A 356 11.53 -2.62 21.69
C GLU A 356 12.48 -3.70 21.18
N GLU A 357 12.28 -4.95 21.57
CA GLU A 357 13.10 -6.07 21.10
C GLU A 357 13.13 -6.14 19.57
N ARG A 358 11.96 -6.13 18.93
CA ARG A 358 11.86 -6.28 17.49
C ARG A 358 12.36 -5.05 16.76
N THR A 359 12.13 -3.85 17.28
CA THR A 359 12.71 -2.61 16.74
C THR A 359 14.23 -2.64 16.80
N ASN A 360 14.81 -3.06 17.93
CA ASN A 360 16.25 -3.21 18.08
C ASN A 360 16.82 -4.28 17.13
N ASN A 361 16.09 -5.38 16.90
CA ASN A 361 16.49 -6.38 15.90
C ASN A 361 16.51 -5.78 14.49
N ALA A 362 15.51 -4.95 14.14
CA ALA A 362 15.46 -4.26 12.85
C ALA A 362 16.61 -3.27 12.68
N ILE A 363 16.93 -2.48 13.71
CA ILE A 363 18.08 -1.55 13.72
C ILE A 363 19.39 -2.31 13.53
N LYS A 364 19.61 -3.39 14.29
CA LYS A 364 20.81 -4.23 14.17
C LYS A 364 20.94 -4.87 12.80
N HIS A 365 19.82 -5.28 12.21
CA HIS A 365 19.81 -5.85 10.86
C HIS A 365 20.17 -4.81 9.81
N MET A 366 19.58 -3.60 9.88
CA MET A 366 19.90 -2.49 8.98
C MET A 366 21.34 -2.02 9.12
N ALA A 367 21.90 -1.99 10.34
CA ALA A 367 23.27 -1.60 10.61
C ALA A 367 24.33 -2.55 10.01
N GLN A 368 23.95 -3.74 9.54
CA GLN A 368 24.84 -4.62 8.76
C GLN A 368 25.15 -4.06 7.38
N PHE A 369 24.29 -3.18 6.86
CA PHE A 369 24.41 -2.57 5.54
C PHE A 369 24.73 -1.09 5.60
N ILE A 370 24.23 -0.41 6.62
CA ILE A 370 24.45 1.01 6.90
C ILE A 370 25.00 1.10 8.33
N PRO A 371 26.32 1.00 8.52
CA PRO A 371 26.92 0.88 9.88
C PRO A 371 26.49 1.96 10.85
N ASP A 372 26.41 3.21 10.41
CA ASP A 372 26.03 4.35 11.26
C ASP A 372 24.59 4.28 11.79
N TYR A 373 23.74 3.46 11.15
CA TYR A 373 22.37 3.27 11.57
C TYR A 373 22.22 2.63 12.97
N HIS A 374 23.31 2.10 13.51
CA HIS A 374 23.33 1.54 14.88
C HIS A 374 22.97 2.58 15.96
N SER A 375 23.11 3.88 15.67
CA SER A 375 22.73 4.98 16.57
C SER A 375 21.23 5.31 16.55
N ALA A 376 20.47 4.74 15.61
CA ALA A 376 19.02 4.93 15.54
C ALA A 376 18.32 4.33 16.78
N ILE A 377 17.19 4.92 17.14
CA ILE A 377 16.36 4.49 18.27
C ILE A 377 14.93 4.23 17.83
N LYS A 378 14.13 3.61 18.69
CA LYS A 378 12.69 3.48 18.48
C LYS A 378 12.06 4.89 18.31
N GLY A 379 11.36 5.11 17.20
CA GLY A 379 10.74 6.38 16.84
C GLY A 379 9.21 6.41 17.00
N GLY A 380 8.59 5.28 17.28
CA GLY A 380 7.14 5.18 17.42
C GLY A 380 6.66 3.75 17.64
N LYS A 381 5.36 3.55 17.60
CA LYS A 381 4.78 2.21 17.67
C LYS A 381 4.94 1.45 16.35
N ALA A 382 4.78 0.13 16.38
CA ALA A 382 4.88 -0.69 15.18
C ALA A 382 3.81 -0.33 14.14
N LEU A 383 4.17 -0.50 12.88
CA LEU A 383 3.29 -0.50 11.73
C LEU A 383 2.98 -1.96 11.39
N PHE A 384 1.78 -2.42 11.64
CA PHE A 384 1.46 -3.84 11.54
C PHE A 384 0.07 -4.08 10.99
N GLY A 385 -0.14 -5.27 10.46
CA GLY A 385 -1.42 -5.71 9.96
C GLY A 385 -1.35 -7.11 9.39
N ALA A 386 -2.49 -7.61 8.98
CA ALA A 386 -2.60 -8.85 8.26
C ALA A 386 -3.02 -8.56 6.80
N GLN A 387 -2.38 -9.25 5.89
CA GLN A 387 -2.59 -9.16 4.45
C GLN A 387 -3.30 -10.41 3.97
N GLN A 388 -4.42 -10.27 3.27
CA GLN A 388 -5.02 -11.39 2.56
C GLN A 388 -4.27 -11.65 1.24
N ILE A 389 -4.24 -12.91 0.83
CA ILE A 389 -3.73 -13.37 -0.46
C ILE A 389 -4.77 -14.38 -0.98
N PRO A 390 -5.47 -14.12 -2.10
CA PRO A 390 -6.46 -15.04 -2.62
C PRO A 390 -5.80 -16.31 -3.17
N GLY A 391 -6.49 -17.44 -3.02
CA GLY A 391 -5.96 -18.76 -3.38
C GLY A 391 -4.91 -19.27 -2.43
N THR A 392 -4.00 -20.11 -2.93
CA THR A 392 -3.00 -20.84 -2.14
C THR A 392 -1.55 -20.47 -2.47
N ASP A 393 -1.33 -19.51 -3.38
CA ASP A 393 0.00 -19.07 -3.78
C ASP A 393 0.47 -17.88 -2.92
N PRO A 394 1.42 -18.06 -1.98
CA PRO A 394 1.88 -17.01 -1.09
C PRO A 394 2.72 -15.93 -1.78
N VAL A 395 3.13 -16.14 -3.05
CA VAL A 395 3.89 -15.15 -3.83
C VAL A 395 3.02 -14.32 -4.77
N LEU A 396 1.72 -14.58 -4.85
CA LEU A 396 0.80 -13.77 -5.63
C LEU A 396 0.80 -12.30 -5.15
N ARG A 397 0.88 -11.35 -6.09
CA ARG A 397 0.87 -9.91 -5.78
C ARG A 397 -0.13 -9.11 -6.58
N ALA A 398 -0.45 -9.53 -7.81
CA ALA A 398 -1.46 -8.90 -8.64
C ALA A 398 -2.78 -9.69 -8.53
N ALA A 399 -3.72 -9.15 -7.79
CA ALA A 399 -5.08 -9.68 -7.64
C ALA A 399 -6.04 -8.50 -7.43
N ASP A 400 -7.29 -8.68 -7.79
CA ASP A 400 -8.27 -7.59 -7.80
C ASP A 400 -9.63 -7.98 -7.19
N VAL A 401 -10.57 -8.55 -7.94
CA VAL A 401 -11.95 -8.79 -7.50
C VAL A 401 -12.46 -10.14 -7.98
N THR A 402 -13.32 -10.77 -7.17
CA THR A 402 -14.10 -11.96 -7.55
C THR A 402 -15.56 -11.77 -7.19
N PHE A 403 -16.44 -12.50 -7.88
CA PHE A 403 -17.89 -12.33 -7.86
C PHE A 403 -18.61 -13.60 -7.42
N GLU A 404 -19.81 -13.43 -6.90
CA GLU A 404 -20.83 -14.47 -6.76
C GLU A 404 -22.12 -14.02 -7.48
N ASP A 405 -23.05 -14.97 -7.69
CA ASP A 405 -24.25 -14.75 -8.55
C ASP A 405 -25.27 -13.72 -8.02
N ASN A 406 -25.22 -13.42 -6.73
CA ASN A 406 -26.22 -12.62 -6.03
C ASN A 406 -25.83 -11.15 -5.82
N HIS A 407 -25.21 -10.51 -6.80
CA HIS A 407 -24.71 -9.13 -6.72
C HIS A 407 -23.70 -8.92 -5.57
N TYR A 408 -22.90 -9.93 -5.30
CA TYR A 408 -21.83 -9.89 -4.32
C TYR A 408 -20.47 -9.89 -5.02
N ALA A 409 -19.60 -9.01 -4.56
CA ALA A 409 -18.20 -8.98 -4.98
C ALA A 409 -17.29 -8.90 -3.76
N ARG A 410 -16.13 -9.54 -3.83
CA ARG A 410 -15.07 -9.38 -2.84
C ARG A 410 -13.82 -8.79 -3.47
N ILE A 411 -13.29 -7.73 -2.86
CA ILE A 411 -12.02 -7.14 -3.25
C ILE A 411 -10.91 -7.93 -2.58
N GLU A 412 -10.08 -8.58 -3.38
CA GLU A 412 -9.02 -9.47 -2.91
C GLU A 412 -7.62 -8.92 -3.24
N VAL A 413 -7.48 -7.59 -3.26
CA VAL A 413 -6.22 -6.95 -3.59
C VAL A 413 -5.12 -7.29 -2.59
N VAL A 414 -3.94 -7.60 -3.12
CA VAL A 414 -2.71 -7.85 -2.36
C VAL A 414 -1.85 -6.59 -2.29
N LYS A 415 -1.90 -5.76 -3.34
CA LYS A 415 -1.28 -4.43 -3.41
C LYS A 415 -2.35 -3.35 -3.45
N ALA A 416 -2.17 -2.30 -2.68
CA ALA A 416 -3.13 -1.20 -2.62
C ALA A 416 -3.31 -0.49 -3.97
N SER A 417 -2.30 -0.49 -4.84
CA SER A 417 -2.40 0.03 -6.21
C SER A 417 -3.43 -0.69 -7.09
N SER A 418 -3.83 -1.93 -6.76
CA SER A 418 -4.84 -2.68 -7.53
C SER A 418 -6.29 -2.28 -7.22
N THR A 419 -6.52 -1.36 -6.28
CA THR A 419 -7.87 -1.07 -5.74
C THR A 419 -8.80 -0.39 -6.73
N LEU A 420 -8.29 0.56 -7.52
CA LEU A 420 -9.10 1.24 -8.53
C LEU A 420 -9.53 0.29 -9.65
N LEU A 421 -8.61 -0.55 -10.13
CA LEU A 421 -8.94 -1.58 -11.12
C LEU A 421 -10.02 -2.54 -10.61
N ALA A 422 -9.95 -2.94 -9.33
CA ALA A 422 -10.99 -3.79 -8.73
C ALA A 422 -12.37 -3.10 -8.76
N ALA A 423 -12.44 -1.81 -8.44
CA ALA A 423 -13.67 -1.03 -8.50
C ALA A 423 -14.21 -0.91 -9.94
N GLN A 424 -13.34 -0.63 -10.91
CA GLN A 424 -13.69 -0.54 -12.32
C GLN A 424 -14.25 -1.87 -12.85
N LYS A 425 -13.62 -3.01 -12.53
CA LYS A 425 -14.07 -4.35 -12.89
C LYS A 425 -15.45 -4.68 -12.32
N MET A 426 -15.78 -4.20 -11.11
CA MET A 426 -17.13 -4.38 -10.56
C MET A 426 -18.18 -3.64 -11.37
N LEU A 427 -17.90 -2.41 -11.80
CA LEU A 427 -18.83 -1.65 -12.64
C LEU A 427 -18.95 -2.24 -14.04
N GLN A 428 -17.86 -2.74 -14.60
CA GLN A 428 -17.90 -3.44 -15.87
C GLN A 428 -18.77 -4.72 -15.78
N PHE A 429 -18.57 -5.52 -14.74
CA PHE A 429 -19.31 -6.78 -14.57
C PHE A 429 -20.80 -6.57 -14.27
N TRP A 430 -21.15 -5.59 -13.43
CA TRP A 430 -22.54 -5.40 -13.00
C TRP A 430 -23.36 -4.49 -13.91
N PHE A 431 -22.70 -3.54 -14.60
CA PHE A 431 -23.38 -2.45 -15.30
C PHE A 431 -22.89 -2.23 -16.74
N ASP A 432 -21.96 -3.07 -17.23
CA ASP A 432 -21.34 -2.93 -18.56
C ASP A 432 -20.68 -1.56 -18.77
N ILE A 433 -20.15 -0.98 -17.68
CA ILE A 433 -19.40 0.27 -17.69
C ILE A 433 -17.93 -0.04 -17.91
N GLU A 434 -17.42 0.29 -19.11
CA GLU A 434 -16.02 0.08 -19.43
C GLU A 434 -15.10 0.96 -18.58
N PRO A 435 -13.93 0.41 -18.15
CA PRO A 435 -12.91 1.20 -17.49
C PRO A 435 -12.50 2.41 -18.33
N ASN A 436 -12.61 3.60 -17.76
CA ASN A 436 -12.21 4.82 -18.44
C ASN A 436 -10.80 5.20 -18.01
N GLN A 437 -9.92 5.47 -18.94
CA GLN A 437 -8.53 5.85 -18.70
C GLN A 437 -8.38 7.31 -18.23
N ASN A 438 -9.43 8.13 -18.34
CA ASN A 438 -9.41 9.50 -17.82
C ASN A 438 -9.84 9.52 -16.34
N VAL A 439 -8.90 9.15 -15.44
CA VAL A 439 -9.13 9.02 -14.00
C VAL A 439 -9.60 10.34 -13.41
N GLU A 440 -8.98 11.46 -13.79
CA GLU A 440 -9.27 12.80 -13.24
C GLU A 440 -10.69 13.27 -13.56
N SER A 441 -11.17 12.98 -14.78
CA SER A 441 -12.54 13.37 -15.15
C SER A 441 -13.61 12.53 -14.46
N GLN A 442 -13.28 11.30 -14.06
CA GLN A 442 -14.19 10.44 -13.31
C GLN A 442 -14.21 10.74 -11.81
N HIS A 443 -13.14 11.37 -11.29
CA HIS A 443 -12.97 11.62 -9.87
C HIS A 443 -12.74 13.11 -9.54
N PRO A 444 -13.65 14.00 -10.01
CA PRO A 444 -13.45 15.44 -9.90
C PRO A 444 -13.36 15.94 -8.45
N VAL A 445 -13.92 15.25 -7.46
CA VAL A 445 -13.83 15.64 -6.04
C VAL A 445 -12.53 15.11 -5.45
N ALA A 446 -12.17 13.83 -5.70
CA ALA A 446 -10.98 13.22 -5.12
C ALA A 446 -9.68 13.92 -5.53
N VAL A 447 -9.59 14.38 -6.79
CA VAL A 447 -8.36 14.97 -7.36
C VAL A 447 -8.22 16.49 -7.11
N HIS A 448 -9.26 17.15 -6.58
CA HIS A 448 -9.27 18.61 -6.45
C HIS A 448 -8.98 19.15 -5.04
N TRP A 449 -8.70 18.30 -4.08
CA TRP A 449 -8.30 18.74 -2.74
C TRP A 449 -6.98 19.51 -2.78
N SER A 450 -6.90 20.62 -2.04
CA SER A 450 -5.65 21.34 -1.90
C SER A 450 -4.64 20.54 -1.05
N GLU A 451 -3.37 20.76 -1.31
CA GLU A 451 -2.30 20.17 -0.53
C GLU A 451 -2.43 20.47 0.97
N GLN A 452 -2.78 21.72 1.31
CA GLN A 452 -2.95 22.17 2.69
C GLN A 452 -4.08 21.41 3.42
N GLU A 453 -5.23 21.20 2.76
CA GLU A 453 -6.35 20.45 3.36
C GLU A 453 -5.96 18.99 3.62
N ILE A 454 -5.28 18.36 2.65
CA ILE A 454 -4.83 16.98 2.77
C ILE A 454 -3.80 16.86 3.89
N GLU A 455 -2.80 17.72 3.93
CA GLU A 455 -1.74 17.67 4.93
C GLU A 455 -2.29 17.88 6.34
N GLN A 456 -3.13 18.91 6.55
CA GLN A 456 -3.77 19.16 7.85
C GLN A 456 -4.58 17.95 8.32
N TYR A 457 -5.37 17.34 7.42
CA TYR A 457 -6.14 16.16 7.79
C TYR A 457 -5.26 14.94 8.05
N ALA A 458 -4.21 14.74 7.26
CA ALA A 458 -3.27 13.64 7.44
C ALA A 458 -2.49 13.75 8.76
N ILE A 459 -2.05 14.96 9.14
CA ILE A 459 -1.42 15.24 10.44
C ILE A 459 -2.39 14.94 11.59
N LYS A 460 -3.65 15.37 11.48
CA LYS A 460 -4.68 15.02 12.47
C LYS A 460 -4.81 13.50 12.62
N LEU A 461 -4.80 12.75 11.53
CA LEU A 461 -4.86 11.29 11.58
C LEU A 461 -3.62 10.64 12.25
N THR A 462 -2.42 11.20 12.08
CA THR A 462 -1.25 10.70 12.81
C THR A 462 -1.40 10.90 14.31
N GLN A 463 -1.89 12.07 14.74
CA GLN A 463 -2.13 12.36 16.16
C GLN A 463 -3.20 11.43 16.76
N GLU A 464 -4.34 11.27 16.08
CA GLU A 464 -5.43 10.38 16.52
C GLU A 464 -4.99 8.91 16.63
N ARG A 465 -4.04 8.51 15.78
CA ARG A 465 -3.52 7.13 15.70
C ARG A 465 -2.21 6.94 16.46
N ASP A 466 -1.72 7.99 17.15
CA ASP A 466 -0.47 7.98 17.92
C ASP A 466 0.75 7.53 17.09
N TYR A 467 0.94 8.17 15.91
CA TYR A 467 2.14 8.06 15.09
C TYR A 467 2.86 9.38 14.96
N PRO A 468 4.18 9.40 14.69
CA PRO A 468 4.90 10.63 14.40
C PRO A 468 4.29 11.39 13.23
N GLN A 469 4.18 12.71 13.36
CA GLN A 469 3.65 13.60 12.32
C GLN A 469 4.41 13.45 10.99
N ALA A 470 5.72 13.23 11.05
CA ALA A 470 6.58 13.03 9.90
C ALA A 470 6.09 11.93 8.92
N LEU A 471 5.28 10.96 9.38
CA LEU A 471 4.72 9.93 8.51
C LEU A 471 3.60 10.46 7.59
N ALA A 472 3.03 11.62 7.91
CA ALA A 472 2.01 12.30 7.12
C ALA A 472 2.57 13.42 6.24
N GLU A 473 3.69 14.02 6.62
CA GLU A 473 4.33 15.11 5.90
C GLU A 473 4.81 14.68 4.51
N ARG A 474 4.86 15.63 3.60
CA ARG A 474 5.44 15.38 2.26
C ARG A 474 6.94 15.18 2.38
N TYR A 475 7.44 14.23 1.58
CA TYR A 475 8.85 13.90 1.53
C TYR A 475 9.36 13.94 0.09
N GLY A 476 10.50 14.64 -0.14
CA GLY A 476 11.16 14.67 -1.42
C GLY A 476 10.59 15.65 -2.45
N MET A 477 9.62 16.48 -2.08
CA MET A 477 9.09 17.51 -2.97
C MET A 477 9.85 18.83 -2.79
N PRO A 478 10.07 19.62 -3.85
CA PRO A 478 10.46 21.01 -3.70
C PRO A 478 9.39 21.77 -2.92
N ALA A 479 9.83 22.68 -2.04
CA ALA A 479 8.96 23.53 -1.25
C ALA A 479 8.11 24.45 -2.14
#